data_5651c82035521f31e22e04f23d0bc5ab
#
_entry.id   5651c82035521f31e22e04f23d0bc5ab
#
_cell.length_a   1.000
_cell.length_b   1.000
_cell.length_c   1.000
_cell.angle_alpha   90.00
_cell.angle_beta   90.00
_cell.angle_gamma   90.00
#
_symmetry.space_group_name_H-M   'P 1'
#
loop_
_entity.id
_entity.type
_entity.pdbx_description
1 polymer ?
#
loop_
_entity_poly.entity_id
_entity_poly.type
_entity_poly.pdbx_seq_one_letter_code
_entity_poly.pdbx_strand_id
1 'polypeptide(L)'
;MGSSSRSCSADFNPQAYRAKYADLQQAFGDDMAAYCRHYVTCGKAEGRDGGGTGSVSATTQTSAATVGQGNILSSCTTQYDATVPRANNVELAAARINGVVVQPGKSFSFSSTILPRTAANGYVVAPIYISGTVGTGTGGGVCQVSSTLYAAMRYANLPATERYPHSLPVTYLPDGYDAAIAGTSKDLKFTNTFSQPLLIQASASGGTLTVTLTLQ
;
A
#
# COMPACT_ATOMS: atom_id res chain seq x y z
N MET A 1 -19.37 -24.70 -4.48
CA MET A 1 -18.16 -24.23 -5.17
C MET A 1 -18.57 -23.00 -5.97
N GLY A 2 -18.52 -21.84 -5.42
CA GLY A 2 -18.90 -20.57 -6.03
C GLY A 2 -17.73 -19.62 -5.93
N SER A 3 -16.92 -19.55 -7.00
CA SER A 3 -15.90 -18.50 -7.17
C SER A 3 -16.63 -17.19 -7.33
N SER A 4 -16.70 -16.36 -6.27
CA SER A 4 -17.13 -14.98 -6.35
C SER A 4 -16.04 -14.17 -7.07
N SER A 5 -16.11 -14.16 -8.40
CA SER A 5 -15.41 -13.17 -9.19
C SER A 5 -16.04 -11.81 -8.87
N ARG A 6 -15.37 -10.99 -8.04
CA ARG A 6 -15.72 -9.58 -7.92
C ARG A 6 -15.59 -8.98 -9.31
N SER A 7 -16.74 -8.63 -9.93
CA SER A 7 -16.75 -8.04 -11.25
C SER A 7 -16.04 -6.69 -11.23
N CYS A 8 -15.18 -6.48 -12.21
CA CYS A 8 -14.63 -5.17 -12.49
C CYS A 8 -15.76 -4.14 -12.63
N SER A 9 -15.49 -2.88 -12.28
CA SER A 9 -16.38 -1.76 -12.55
C SER A 9 -16.83 -1.80 -14.02
N ALA A 10 -18.09 -1.47 -14.30
CA ALA A 10 -18.63 -1.42 -15.66
C ALA A 10 -17.83 -0.50 -16.61
N ASP A 11 -17.09 0.44 -16.02
CA ASP A 11 -16.27 1.44 -16.74
C ASP A 11 -14.80 1.02 -16.87
N PHE A 12 -14.47 -0.28 -16.66
CA PHE A 12 -13.09 -0.76 -16.70
C PHE A 12 -12.85 -1.71 -17.87
N ASN A 13 -11.84 -1.39 -18.68
CA ASN A 13 -11.35 -2.26 -19.75
C ASN A 13 -9.91 -2.71 -19.43
N PRO A 14 -9.69 -3.97 -19.04
CA PRO A 14 -8.36 -4.44 -18.64
C PRO A 14 -7.33 -4.43 -19.76
N GLN A 15 -7.72 -4.64 -21.02
CA GLN A 15 -6.82 -4.60 -22.17
C GLN A 15 -6.37 -3.16 -22.45
N ALA A 16 -7.30 -2.20 -22.43
CA ALA A 16 -6.97 -0.78 -22.60
C ALA A 16 -6.13 -0.26 -21.43
N TYR A 17 -6.45 -0.67 -20.22
CA TYR A 17 -5.68 -0.34 -19.01
C TYR A 17 -4.26 -0.90 -19.07
N ARG A 18 -4.10 -2.17 -19.47
CA ARG A 18 -2.79 -2.79 -19.72
C ARG A 18 -2.00 -2.00 -20.77
N ALA A 19 -2.60 -1.70 -21.93
CA ALA A 19 -1.93 -1.00 -23.02
C ALA A 19 -1.43 0.41 -22.61
N LYS A 20 -2.13 1.05 -21.66
CA LYS A 20 -1.85 2.41 -21.23
C LYS A 20 -0.76 2.51 -20.16
N TYR A 21 -0.60 1.48 -19.32
CA TYR A 21 0.29 1.50 -18.16
C TYR A 21 1.37 0.43 -18.26
N ALA A 22 2.53 0.80 -18.83
CA ALA A 22 3.66 -0.11 -19.06
C ALA A 22 4.25 -0.68 -17.76
N ASP A 23 4.19 0.08 -16.67
CA ASP A 23 4.57 -0.34 -15.32
C ASP A 23 3.76 -1.55 -14.85
N LEU A 24 2.47 -1.57 -15.17
CA LEU A 24 1.59 -2.67 -14.83
C LEU A 24 1.75 -3.87 -15.77
N GLN A 25 2.16 -3.65 -17.03
CA GLN A 25 2.48 -4.74 -17.95
C GLN A 25 3.62 -5.60 -17.41
N GLN A 26 4.66 -4.96 -16.88
CA GLN A 26 5.80 -5.64 -16.28
C GLN A 26 5.39 -6.39 -14.99
N ALA A 27 4.46 -5.83 -14.20
CA ALA A 27 4.02 -6.41 -12.94
C ALA A 27 3.04 -7.58 -13.10
N PHE A 28 2.14 -7.51 -14.09
CA PHE A 28 0.99 -8.43 -14.20
C PHE A 28 1.00 -9.28 -15.48
N GLY A 29 1.88 -8.97 -16.44
CA GLY A 29 1.94 -9.73 -17.71
C GLY A 29 0.58 -9.85 -18.38
N ASP A 30 0.08 -11.08 -18.54
CA ASP A 30 -1.20 -11.39 -19.16
C ASP A 30 -2.35 -11.62 -18.15
N ASP A 31 -2.12 -11.43 -16.85
CA ASP A 31 -3.17 -11.60 -15.82
C ASP A 31 -4.17 -10.43 -15.84
N MET A 32 -5.21 -10.52 -16.67
CA MET A 32 -6.26 -9.51 -16.79
C MET A 32 -7.04 -9.30 -15.47
N ALA A 33 -7.11 -10.32 -14.61
CA ALA A 33 -7.73 -10.19 -13.30
C ALA A 33 -6.88 -9.34 -12.34
N ALA A 34 -5.55 -9.37 -12.47
CA ALA A 34 -4.66 -8.51 -11.71
C ALA A 34 -4.85 -7.02 -12.08
N TYR A 35 -5.01 -6.69 -13.36
CA TYR A 35 -5.32 -5.32 -13.80
C TYR A 35 -6.65 -4.83 -13.22
N CYS A 36 -7.65 -5.67 -13.19
CA CYS A 36 -8.94 -5.35 -12.58
C CYS A 36 -8.80 -5.08 -11.07
N ARG A 37 -8.13 -5.97 -10.36
CA ARG A 37 -7.88 -5.81 -8.93
C ARG A 37 -7.12 -4.51 -8.65
N HIS A 38 -6.05 -4.25 -9.40
CA HIS A 38 -5.27 -3.02 -9.27
C HIS A 38 -6.14 -1.77 -9.47
N TYR A 39 -6.93 -1.73 -10.56
CA TYR A 39 -7.77 -0.57 -10.85
C TYR A 39 -8.76 -0.26 -9.74
N VAL A 40 -9.41 -1.29 -9.19
CA VAL A 40 -10.41 -1.12 -8.11
C VAL A 40 -9.77 -0.74 -6.79
N THR A 41 -8.58 -1.28 -6.46
CA THR A 41 -7.93 -1.07 -5.15
C THR A 41 -7.03 0.16 -5.12
N CYS A 42 -6.35 0.47 -6.22
CA CYS A 42 -5.32 1.49 -6.28
C CYS A 42 -5.52 2.46 -7.46
N GLY A 43 -5.74 1.94 -8.66
CA GLY A 43 -5.71 2.73 -9.90
C GLY A 43 -6.73 3.87 -9.95
N LYS A 44 -7.93 3.69 -9.38
CA LYS A 44 -8.92 4.78 -9.27
C LYS A 44 -8.43 5.90 -8.37
N ALA A 45 -7.84 5.56 -7.23
CA ALA A 45 -7.31 6.53 -6.27
C ALA A 45 -6.07 7.26 -6.82
N GLU A 46 -5.30 6.58 -7.68
CA GLU A 46 -4.17 7.16 -8.41
C GLU A 46 -4.59 8.03 -9.60
N GLY A 47 -5.89 8.16 -9.85
CA GLY A 47 -6.41 8.90 -11.01
C GLY A 47 -6.14 8.20 -12.35
N ARG A 48 -5.82 6.91 -12.35
CA ARG A 48 -5.60 6.15 -13.58
C ARG A 48 -6.91 5.92 -14.31
N ASP A 49 -6.90 6.17 -15.62
CA ASP A 49 -8.04 5.95 -16.48
C ASP A 49 -8.23 4.45 -16.74
N GLY A 50 -9.39 3.92 -16.37
CA GLY A 50 -9.74 2.50 -16.54
C GLY A 50 -9.95 2.04 -17.98
N GLY A 51 -9.81 2.93 -18.97
CA GLY A 51 -9.98 2.60 -20.40
C GLY A 51 -11.42 2.36 -20.85
N GLY A 52 -12.41 2.66 -19.98
CA GLY A 52 -13.83 2.70 -20.35
C GLY A 52 -14.19 4.01 -21.05
N THR A 53 -15.24 3.98 -21.90
CA THR A 53 -15.70 5.15 -22.69
C THR A 53 -16.47 6.19 -21.85
N GLY A 54 -15.89 6.65 -20.75
CA GLY A 54 -16.42 7.71 -19.91
C GLY A 54 -15.50 8.93 -19.96
N SER A 55 -15.99 10.01 -20.58
CA SER A 55 -15.32 11.31 -20.64
C SER A 55 -15.15 11.87 -19.22
N VAL A 56 -13.92 12.04 -18.74
CA VAL A 56 -13.64 12.78 -17.52
C VAL A 56 -13.01 14.13 -17.88
N SER A 57 -13.77 15.19 -17.60
CA SER A 57 -13.25 16.56 -17.61
C SER A 57 -12.10 16.69 -16.63
N ALA A 58 -10.97 17.18 -17.12
CA ALA A 58 -9.85 17.58 -16.29
C ALA A 58 -10.27 18.76 -15.40
N THR A 59 -10.43 18.52 -14.11
CA THR A 59 -10.50 19.59 -13.12
C THR A 59 -9.10 19.80 -12.55
N THR A 60 -8.48 20.89 -12.99
CA THR A 60 -7.25 21.43 -12.43
C THR A 60 -7.48 21.79 -10.96
N GLN A 61 -6.91 21.07 -10.03
CA GLN A 61 -6.74 21.56 -8.67
C GLN A 61 -5.27 21.87 -8.42
N THR A 62 -5.00 23.17 -8.50
CA THR A 62 -3.80 23.81 -7.99
C THR A 62 -3.83 23.78 -6.47
N SER A 63 -2.87 23.17 -5.84
CA SER A 63 -2.45 23.52 -4.47
C SER A 63 -1.01 23.10 -4.24
N ALA A 64 -0.21 24.09 -3.96
CA ALA A 64 1.23 24.05 -3.82
C ALA A 64 1.70 23.30 -2.58
N ALA A 65 2.69 22.44 -2.75
CA ALA A 65 3.88 22.35 -1.90
C ALA A 65 4.97 21.72 -2.76
N THR A 66 5.90 22.52 -3.19
CA THR A 66 7.09 22.13 -3.96
C THR A 66 8.03 21.33 -3.05
N VAL A 67 7.87 20.03 -3.04
CA VAL A 67 8.91 19.07 -2.68
C VAL A 67 9.38 18.49 -4.01
N GLY A 68 10.68 18.44 -4.26
CA GLY A 68 11.29 18.13 -5.55
C GLY A 68 10.54 17.02 -6.31
N GLN A 69 10.28 17.26 -7.58
CA GLN A 69 9.58 16.33 -8.48
C GLN A 69 10.45 15.09 -8.71
N GLY A 70 10.41 14.15 -7.76
CA GLY A 70 10.94 12.81 -7.96
C GLY A 70 10.04 12.02 -8.90
N ASN A 71 10.62 11.06 -9.61
CA ASN A 71 9.86 10.16 -10.48
C ASN A 71 9.04 9.17 -9.64
N ILE A 72 7.71 9.30 -9.64
CA ILE A 72 6.82 8.35 -8.95
C ILE A 72 6.93 6.99 -9.63
N LEU A 73 7.39 5.98 -8.88
CA LEU A 73 7.48 4.59 -9.35
C LEU A 73 6.13 3.88 -9.23
N SER A 74 5.47 4.07 -8.11
CA SER A 74 4.20 3.39 -7.81
C SER A 74 3.48 4.06 -6.66
N SER A 75 2.20 3.76 -6.54
CA SER A 75 1.38 4.13 -5.39
C SER A 75 0.36 3.03 -5.09
N CYS A 76 -0.04 2.89 -3.85
CA CYS A 76 -1.13 2.03 -3.43
C CYS A 76 -1.99 2.72 -2.37
N THR A 77 -3.30 2.59 -2.50
CA THR A 77 -4.27 3.16 -1.56
C THR A 77 -5.16 2.05 -1.01
N THR A 78 -5.38 2.06 0.30
CA THR A 78 -6.31 1.16 1.01
C THR A 78 -7.25 1.97 1.90
N GLN A 79 -8.43 1.41 2.17
CA GLN A 79 -9.44 2.06 3.02
C GLN A 79 -9.43 1.45 4.42
N TYR A 80 -9.67 2.29 5.44
CA TYR A 80 -9.85 1.87 6.83
C TYR A 80 -11.02 2.64 7.46
N ASP A 81 -11.60 2.09 8.52
CA ASP A 81 -12.63 2.79 9.27
C ASP A 81 -11.96 3.82 10.21
N ALA A 82 -12.17 5.10 9.92
CA ALA A 82 -11.61 6.21 10.69
C ALA A 82 -12.30 6.42 12.07
N THR A 83 -13.43 5.77 12.32
CA THR A 83 -14.22 5.98 13.54
C THR A 83 -13.82 5.08 14.71
N VAL A 84 -12.96 4.08 14.45
CA VAL A 84 -12.53 3.09 15.46
C VAL A 84 -11.10 3.37 15.94
N PRO A 85 -10.73 2.96 17.19
CA PRO A 85 -9.41 3.22 17.76
C PRO A 85 -8.23 2.72 16.90
N ARG A 86 -8.46 1.68 16.08
CA ARG A 86 -7.49 1.14 15.13
C ARG A 86 -6.97 2.20 14.14
N ALA A 87 -7.78 3.19 13.78
CA ALA A 87 -7.41 4.28 12.88
C ALA A 87 -6.18 5.04 13.37
N ASN A 88 -6.12 5.35 14.67
CA ASN A 88 -4.97 6.01 15.28
C ASN A 88 -3.65 5.27 14.99
N ASN A 89 -3.65 3.95 15.07
CA ASN A 89 -2.44 3.16 14.84
C ASN A 89 -2.04 3.15 13.35
N VAL A 90 -3.01 3.16 12.44
CA VAL A 90 -2.77 3.27 11.00
C VAL A 90 -2.15 4.62 10.67
N GLU A 91 -2.75 5.70 11.15
CA GLU A 91 -2.28 7.08 10.93
C GLU A 91 -0.89 7.31 11.51
N LEU A 92 -0.66 6.84 12.74
CA LEU A 92 0.63 6.95 13.40
C LEU A 92 1.73 6.15 12.68
N ALA A 93 1.46 4.93 12.26
CA ALA A 93 2.42 4.11 11.53
C ALA A 93 2.72 4.70 10.15
N ALA A 94 1.71 5.22 9.43
CA ALA A 94 1.89 5.93 8.18
C ALA A 94 2.78 7.18 8.36
N ALA A 95 2.51 7.98 9.37
CA ALA A 95 3.32 9.17 9.69
C ALA A 95 4.79 8.82 9.98
N ARG A 96 5.06 7.67 10.61
CA ARG A 96 6.43 7.24 10.94
C ARG A 96 7.23 6.77 9.74
N ILE A 97 6.61 6.19 8.73
CA ILE A 97 7.30 5.79 7.49
C ILE A 97 7.33 6.90 6.45
N ASN A 98 6.50 7.94 6.62
CA ASN A 98 6.45 9.06 5.68
C ASN A 98 7.76 9.86 5.70
N GLY A 99 8.31 10.13 4.51
CA GLY A 99 9.54 10.88 4.34
C GLY A 99 10.83 10.07 4.52
N VAL A 100 10.73 8.75 4.75
CA VAL A 100 11.92 7.90 4.85
C VAL A 100 12.56 7.77 3.47
N VAL A 101 13.85 8.10 3.39
CA VAL A 101 14.68 7.96 2.19
C VAL A 101 15.62 6.77 2.36
N VAL A 102 15.52 5.81 1.45
CA VAL A 102 16.37 4.62 1.41
C VAL A 102 17.41 4.82 0.31
N GLN A 103 18.68 4.98 0.67
CA GLN A 103 19.76 5.18 -0.28
C GLN A 103 20.00 3.93 -1.16
N PRO A 104 20.57 4.05 -2.36
CA PRO A 104 20.94 2.91 -3.20
C PRO A 104 21.72 1.84 -2.43
N GLY A 105 21.30 0.59 -2.57
CA GLY A 105 21.91 -0.56 -1.88
C GLY A 105 21.67 -0.62 -0.37
N LYS A 106 20.93 0.32 0.23
CA LYS A 106 20.59 0.27 1.66
C LYS A 106 19.24 -0.42 1.87
N SER A 107 19.10 -1.02 3.06
CA SER A 107 17.90 -1.76 3.43
C SER A 107 16.97 -0.91 4.31
N PHE A 108 15.69 -1.13 4.14
CA PHE A 108 14.61 -0.61 4.97
C PHE A 108 14.01 -1.73 5.82
N SER A 109 13.60 -1.43 7.05
CA SER A 109 12.86 -2.31 7.96
C SER A 109 11.64 -1.55 8.47
N PHE A 110 10.45 -2.08 8.18
CA PHE A 110 9.22 -1.47 8.63
C PHE A 110 9.10 -1.48 10.15
N SER A 111 9.35 -2.64 10.78
CA SER A 111 9.29 -2.77 12.23
C SER A 111 10.24 -1.82 12.95
N SER A 112 11.49 -1.71 12.50
CA SER A 112 12.47 -0.79 13.10
C SER A 112 12.03 0.66 13.01
N THR A 113 11.34 1.04 11.93
CA THR A 113 10.87 2.41 11.70
C THR A 113 9.69 2.77 12.62
N ILE A 114 8.79 1.83 12.90
CA ILE A 114 7.57 2.10 13.67
C ILE A 114 7.64 1.70 15.16
N LEU A 115 8.68 0.94 15.58
CA LEU A 115 8.86 0.52 16.98
C LEU A 115 9.44 1.66 17.84
N PRO A 116 9.25 1.59 19.18
CA PRO A 116 8.40 0.63 19.90
C PRO A 116 6.91 0.99 19.84
N ARG A 117 6.05 -0.01 19.67
CA ARG A 117 4.59 0.14 19.63
C ARG A 117 4.02 0.09 21.05
N THR A 118 4.10 1.19 21.76
CA THR A 118 3.65 1.34 23.15
C THR A 118 2.66 2.50 23.27
N ALA A 119 1.89 2.51 24.34
CA ALA A 119 1.00 3.62 24.65
C ALA A 119 1.76 4.95 24.83
N ALA A 120 2.96 4.91 25.41
CA ALA A 120 3.82 6.10 25.54
C ALA A 120 4.23 6.70 24.18
N ASN A 121 4.25 5.89 23.11
CA ASN A 121 4.51 6.33 21.76
C ASN A 121 3.24 6.59 20.94
N GLY A 122 2.08 6.67 21.60
CA GLY A 122 0.80 7.03 21.00
C GLY A 122 0.02 5.86 20.39
N TYR A 123 0.51 4.62 20.51
CA TYR A 123 -0.23 3.47 20.00
C TYR A 123 -1.33 3.05 21.00
N VAL A 124 -2.50 2.72 20.48
CA VAL A 124 -3.65 2.26 21.26
C VAL A 124 -3.89 0.77 21.09
N VAL A 125 -4.66 0.18 22.02
CA VAL A 125 -5.13 -1.20 21.91
C VAL A 125 -6.20 -1.28 20.84
N ALA A 126 -6.08 -2.25 19.93
CA ALA A 126 -7.02 -2.49 18.86
C ALA A 126 -6.99 -3.98 18.45
N PRO A 127 -7.94 -4.45 17.62
CA PRO A 127 -7.94 -5.83 17.14
C PRO A 127 -6.65 -6.19 16.40
N ILE A 128 -6.12 -7.39 16.70
CA ILE A 128 -4.96 -8.01 16.04
C ILE A 128 -5.27 -9.46 15.68
N TYR A 129 -4.56 -10.02 14.69
CA TYR A 129 -4.60 -11.45 14.39
C TYR A 129 -3.52 -12.19 15.18
N ILE A 130 -3.92 -13.21 15.94
CA ILE A 130 -3.04 -14.07 16.74
C ILE A 130 -3.34 -15.51 16.36
N SER A 131 -2.39 -16.20 15.73
CA SER A 131 -2.47 -17.66 15.42
C SER A 131 -3.82 -18.08 14.80
N GLY A 132 -4.33 -17.29 13.83
CA GLY A 132 -5.59 -17.60 13.14
C GLY A 132 -6.86 -17.18 13.88
N THR A 133 -6.74 -16.46 14.99
CA THR A 133 -7.87 -15.89 15.75
C THR A 133 -7.76 -14.38 15.85
N VAL A 134 -8.87 -13.72 16.18
CA VAL A 134 -8.89 -12.28 16.46
C VAL A 134 -8.74 -12.06 17.97
N GLY A 135 -7.73 -11.30 18.35
CA GLY A 135 -7.51 -10.84 19.71
C GLY A 135 -7.37 -9.32 19.77
N THR A 136 -6.86 -8.78 20.86
CA THR A 136 -6.56 -7.36 21.02
C THR A 136 -5.11 -7.15 21.44
N GLY A 137 -4.51 -6.05 21.00
CA GLY A 137 -3.13 -5.71 21.35
C GLY A 137 -2.78 -4.29 20.96
N THR A 138 -1.73 -3.73 21.59
CA THR A 138 -1.24 -2.39 21.27
C THR A 138 -0.66 -2.37 19.86
N GLY A 139 -1.11 -1.41 19.04
CA GLY A 139 -0.67 -1.27 17.66
C GLY A 139 -1.47 -2.11 16.65
N GLY A 140 -2.64 -2.66 17.02
CA GLY A 140 -3.54 -3.28 16.04
C GLY A 140 -3.88 -2.31 14.92
N GLY A 141 -3.70 -2.73 13.65
CA GLY A 141 -3.87 -1.88 12.46
C GLY A 141 -2.59 -1.60 11.69
N VAL A 142 -1.40 -1.63 12.31
CA VAL A 142 -0.12 -1.31 11.63
C VAL A 142 0.18 -2.24 10.44
N CYS A 143 -0.32 -3.47 10.46
CA CYS A 143 -0.18 -4.40 9.33
C CYS A 143 -0.88 -3.92 8.06
N GLN A 144 -1.87 -3.02 8.13
CA GLN A 144 -2.44 -2.43 6.93
C GLN A 144 -1.44 -1.48 6.27
N VAL A 145 -0.66 -0.73 7.05
CA VAL A 145 0.36 0.17 6.51
C VAL A 145 1.49 -0.62 5.85
N SER A 146 2.00 -1.68 6.51
CA SER A 146 3.01 -2.55 5.91
C SER A 146 2.51 -3.26 4.65
N SER A 147 1.26 -3.69 4.64
CA SER A 147 0.65 -4.33 3.47
C SER A 147 0.47 -3.34 2.30
N THR A 148 0.04 -2.10 2.58
CA THR A 148 -0.10 -1.05 1.55
C THR A 148 1.27 -0.67 0.97
N LEU A 149 2.32 -0.59 1.82
CA LEU A 149 3.70 -0.40 1.36
C LEU A 149 4.16 -1.59 0.51
N TYR A 150 3.92 -2.83 0.95
CA TYR A 150 4.30 -4.02 0.18
C TYR A 150 3.58 -4.09 -1.17
N ALA A 151 2.32 -3.71 -1.24
CA ALA A 151 1.60 -3.61 -2.50
C ALA A 151 2.26 -2.57 -3.44
N ALA A 152 2.60 -1.38 -2.92
CA ALA A 152 3.34 -0.38 -3.69
C ALA A 152 4.71 -0.90 -4.15
N MET A 153 5.45 -1.62 -3.30
CA MET A 153 6.72 -2.27 -3.68
C MET A 153 6.53 -3.25 -4.84
N ARG A 154 5.49 -4.09 -4.80
CA ARG A 154 5.19 -5.03 -5.88
C ARG A 154 4.88 -4.33 -7.19
N TYR A 155 4.15 -3.21 -7.14
CA TYR A 155 3.86 -2.40 -8.34
C TYR A 155 5.11 -1.72 -8.91
N ALA A 156 6.10 -1.41 -8.05
CA ALA A 156 7.39 -0.87 -8.45
C ALA A 156 8.43 -1.96 -8.86
N ASN A 157 8.05 -3.25 -8.87
CA ASN A 157 8.97 -4.39 -9.01
C ASN A 157 10.14 -4.36 -8.01
N LEU A 158 9.91 -3.81 -6.82
CA LEU A 158 10.89 -3.80 -5.73
C LEU A 158 10.70 -5.05 -4.86
N PRO A 159 11.63 -6.02 -4.90
CA PRO A 159 11.45 -7.27 -4.16
C PRO A 159 11.62 -7.05 -2.66
N ALA A 160 10.76 -7.70 -1.86
CA ALA A 160 10.97 -7.78 -0.43
C ALA A 160 12.09 -8.77 -0.11
N THR A 161 12.97 -8.42 0.83
CA THR A 161 13.99 -9.32 1.39
C THR A 161 13.45 -10.10 2.59
N GLU A 162 12.39 -9.58 3.23
CA GLU A 162 11.63 -10.26 4.27
C GLU A 162 10.15 -9.88 4.17
N ARG A 163 9.26 -10.86 4.16
CA ARG A 163 7.81 -10.67 4.15
C ARG A 163 7.10 -11.92 4.67
N TYR A 164 6.08 -11.73 5.46
CA TYR A 164 5.20 -12.81 5.96
C TYR A 164 3.75 -12.56 5.54
N PRO A 165 3.03 -13.57 5.06
CA PRO A 165 1.59 -13.45 4.85
C PRO A 165 0.85 -13.44 6.20
N HIS A 166 -0.36 -12.86 6.19
CA HIS A 166 -1.28 -13.04 7.33
C HIS A 166 -1.80 -14.48 7.38
N SER A 167 -2.12 -14.95 8.58
CA SER A 167 -2.76 -16.26 8.78
C SER A 167 -4.23 -16.29 8.38
N LEU A 168 -4.86 -15.13 8.24
CA LEU A 168 -6.23 -14.94 7.77
C LEU A 168 -6.24 -13.94 6.61
N PRO A 169 -7.14 -14.07 5.64
CA PRO A 169 -7.26 -13.12 4.54
C PRO A 169 -7.51 -11.69 5.06
N VAL A 170 -6.84 -10.72 4.48
CA VAL A 170 -7.13 -9.30 4.70
C VAL A 170 -8.18 -8.83 3.69
N THR A 171 -9.00 -7.86 4.08
CA THR A 171 -10.13 -7.39 3.23
C THR A 171 -9.78 -6.15 2.40
N TYR A 172 -8.68 -5.47 2.73
CA TYR A 172 -8.29 -4.20 2.13
C TYR A 172 -7.32 -4.34 0.95
N LEU A 173 -6.80 -5.53 0.67
CA LEU A 173 -5.94 -5.84 -0.49
C LEU A 173 -6.26 -7.23 -1.05
N PRO A 174 -5.90 -7.50 -2.31
CA PRO A 174 -5.96 -8.84 -2.89
C PRO A 174 -5.04 -9.83 -2.17
N ASP A 175 -5.35 -11.12 -2.28
CA ASP A 175 -4.50 -12.19 -1.74
C ASP A 175 -3.07 -12.10 -2.28
N GLY A 176 -2.09 -12.27 -1.37
CA GLY A 176 -0.68 -12.20 -1.70
C GLY A 176 -0.09 -10.79 -1.78
N TYR A 177 -0.88 -9.74 -1.55
CA TYR A 177 -0.41 -8.35 -1.47
C TYR A 177 -0.28 -7.82 -0.03
N ASP A 178 -0.47 -8.67 0.94
CA ASP A 178 -0.38 -8.37 2.36
C ASP A 178 1.02 -8.60 2.94
N ALA A 179 1.34 -7.94 4.04
CA ALA A 179 2.57 -8.13 4.81
C ALA A 179 2.26 -8.05 6.30
N ALA A 180 2.35 -9.19 7.01
CA ALA A 180 2.12 -9.28 8.43
C ALA A 180 3.36 -8.83 9.22
N ILE A 181 3.12 -8.03 10.26
CA ILE A 181 4.14 -7.57 11.20
C ILE A 181 3.80 -8.09 12.61
N ALA A 182 4.78 -8.68 13.31
CA ALA A 182 4.58 -9.17 14.66
C ALA A 182 5.83 -8.98 15.53
N GLY A 183 5.77 -8.06 16.49
CA GLY A 183 6.90 -7.78 17.38
C GLY A 183 8.19 -7.54 16.61
N THR A 184 9.19 -8.35 16.93
CA THR A 184 10.48 -8.44 16.22
C THR A 184 10.60 -9.71 15.38
N SER A 185 9.56 -10.57 15.38
CA SER A 185 9.61 -11.90 14.74
C SER A 185 9.11 -11.89 13.30
N LYS A 186 8.31 -10.90 12.89
CA LYS A 186 7.84 -10.74 11.52
C LYS A 186 8.00 -9.29 11.09
N ASP A 187 8.67 -9.08 9.99
CA ASP A 187 8.93 -7.76 9.45
C ASP A 187 8.65 -7.70 7.95
N LEU A 188 8.52 -6.49 7.43
CA LEU A 188 8.63 -6.19 6.01
C LEU A 188 9.96 -5.46 5.79
N LYS A 189 10.84 -6.10 5.03
CA LYS A 189 12.14 -5.52 4.66
C LYS A 189 12.35 -5.54 3.15
N PHE A 190 13.08 -4.56 2.67
CA PHE A 190 13.58 -4.54 1.30
C PHE A 190 14.92 -3.82 1.24
N THR A 191 15.66 -4.04 0.15
CA THR A 191 16.85 -3.25 -0.19
C THR A 191 16.53 -2.39 -1.40
N ASN A 192 16.89 -1.11 -1.38
CA ASN A 192 16.75 -0.27 -2.56
C ASN A 192 17.70 -0.76 -3.66
N THR A 193 17.13 -1.38 -4.69
CA THR A 193 17.86 -1.92 -5.85
C THR A 193 18.01 -0.91 -6.99
N PHE A 194 17.42 0.29 -6.85
CA PHE A 194 17.57 1.37 -7.82
C PHE A 194 18.89 2.11 -7.63
N SER A 195 19.34 2.81 -8.67
CA SER A 195 20.56 3.64 -8.64
C SER A 195 20.34 5.01 -7.98
N GLN A 196 19.10 5.36 -7.66
CA GLN A 196 18.69 6.63 -7.04
C GLN A 196 18.10 6.39 -5.66
N PRO A 197 18.12 7.39 -4.75
CA PRO A 197 17.45 7.31 -3.48
C PRO A 197 15.95 7.06 -3.67
N LEU A 198 15.38 6.17 -2.86
CA LEU A 198 13.96 5.83 -2.86
C LEU A 198 13.28 6.50 -1.68
N LEU A 199 12.37 7.43 -1.95
CA LEU A 199 11.54 8.09 -0.95
C LEU A 199 10.25 7.30 -0.75
N ILE A 200 9.93 7.00 0.50
CA ILE A 200 8.63 6.48 0.93
C ILE A 200 7.78 7.66 1.37
N GLN A 201 6.68 7.90 0.69
CA GLN A 201 5.66 8.87 1.10
C GLN A 201 4.43 8.12 1.58
N ALA A 202 3.90 8.47 2.75
CA ALA A 202 2.72 7.83 3.29
C ALA A 202 1.80 8.87 3.92
N SER A 203 0.52 8.79 3.63
CA SER A 203 -0.51 9.60 4.27
C SER A 203 -1.69 8.73 4.66
N ALA A 204 -2.24 8.97 5.85
CA ALA A 204 -3.44 8.31 6.32
C ALA A 204 -4.33 9.35 7.00
N SER A 205 -5.54 9.54 6.48
CA SER A 205 -6.51 10.50 7.00
C SER A 205 -7.90 10.18 6.45
N GLY A 206 -8.94 10.42 7.27
CA GLY A 206 -10.33 10.29 6.84
C GLY A 206 -10.70 8.90 6.29
N GLY A 207 -10.06 7.83 6.80
CA GLY A 207 -10.32 6.47 6.36
C GLY A 207 -9.53 6.03 5.11
N THR A 208 -8.67 6.88 4.56
CA THR A 208 -7.85 6.59 3.38
C THR A 208 -6.38 6.56 3.74
N LEU A 209 -5.71 5.45 3.43
CA LEU A 209 -4.26 5.28 3.57
C LEU A 209 -3.65 5.16 2.17
N THR A 210 -2.69 6.04 1.84
CA THR A 210 -1.93 5.98 0.59
C THR A 210 -0.44 5.88 0.88
N VAL A 211 0.25 4.99 0.19
CA VAL A 211 1.72 4.87 0.19
C VAL A 211 2.22 5.01 -1.23
N THR A 212 3.16 5.92 -1.46
CA THR A 212 3.79 6.20 -2.74
C THR A 212 5.30 6.00 -2.65
N LEU A 213 5.87 5.38 -3.64
CA LEU A 213 7.32 5.22 -3.83
C LEU A 213 7.81 6.13 -4.94
N THR A 214 8.82 6.95 -4.65
CA THR A 214 9.34 7.97 -5.56
C THR A 214 10.86 7.90 -5.62
N LEU A 215 11.47 7.93 -6.81
CA LEU A 215 12.91 8.12 -6.97
C LEU A 215 13.26 9.62 -6.90
N GLN A 216 14.34 9.95 -6.18
CA GLN A 216 14.83 11.32 -6.01
C GLN A 216 16.10 11.60 -6.82
#